data_72e7a5e873c082fa40574125420cb6dd
#
_entry.id   72e7a5e873c082fa40574125420cb6dd
#
_cell.length_a   1.000
_cell.length_b   1.000
_cell.length_c   1.000
_cell.angle_alpha   90.00
_cell.angle_beta   90.00
_cell.angle_gamma   90.00
#
_symmetry.space_group_name_H-M   'P 1'
#
loop_
_entity.id
_entity.type
_entity.pdbx_description
1 polymer ?
#
loop_
_entity_poly.entity_id
_entity_poly.type
_entity_poly.pdbx_seq_one_letter_code
_entity_poly.pdbx_strand_id
1 'polypeptide(L)'
;MTPDQPLRVVIADDQASVREGLVLLLGGLPGIDVVGAAADGEQALALVAEHQPDAILLDLHMPVLDGIGATRRLAAEHPGVAIVVLTTYADDGSVIEALQAGARSYLTKDADRTEIAQALRTAAKATGSALAWPA
;
A
#
# COMPACT_ATOMS: atom_id res chain seq x y z
N MET A 1 11.29 -13.13 -0.02
CA MET A 1 12.12 -12.06 -0.63
C MET A 1 13.54 -12.13 -0.06
N THR A 2 14.52 -12.17 -0.93
CA THR A 2 15.93 -12.16 -0.51
C THR A 2 16.40 -10.72 -0.29
N PRO A 3 17.49 -10.49 0.46
CA PRO A 3 18.01 -9.13 0.68
C PRO A 3 18.37 -8.39 -0.61
N ASP A 4 18.69 -9.12 -1.67
CA ASP A 4 19.11 -8.52 -2.94
C ASP A 4 17.95 -8.18 -3.86
N GLN A 5 16.75 -8.62 -3.55
CA GLN A 5 15.58 -8.34 -4.37
C GLN A 5 14.90 -7.05 -3.93
N PRO A 6 14.54 -6.18 -4.87
CA PRO A 6 13.79 -4.97 -4.50
C PRO A 6 12.39 -5.32 -4.01
N LEU A 7 11.87 -4.47 -3.13
CA LEU A 7 10.48 -4.53 -2.73
C LEU A 7 9.64 -3.96 -3.87
N ARG A 8 8.73 -4.75 -4.41
CA ARG A 8 7.88 -4.33 -5.53
C ARG A 8 6.60 -3.73 -4.98
N VAL A 9 6.29 -2.51 -5.41
CA VAL A 9 5.23 -1.69 -4.81
C VAL A 9 4.31 -1.13 -5.89
N VAL A 10 3.00 -1.15 -5.61
CA VAL A 10 2.00 -0.39 -6.37
C VAL A 10 1.59 0.81 -5.53
N ILE A 11 1.39 1.94 -6.18
CA ILE A 11 0.93 3.18 -5.53
C ILE A 11 -0.46 3.51 -6.08
N ALA A 12 -1.41 3.81 -5.20
CA ALA A 12 -2.76 4.20 -5.62
C ALA A 12 -3.16 5.49 -4.92
N ASP A 13 -3.41 6.54 -5.72
CA ASP A 13 -3.85 7.85 -5.23
C ASP A 13 -4.55 8.56 -6.38
N ASP A 14 -5.71 9.16 -6.13
CA ASP A 14 -6.49 9.82 -7.19
C ASP A 14 -5.93 11.18 -7.59
N GLN A 15 -5.11 11.80 -6.74
CA GLN A 15 -4.49 13.09 -7.06
C GLN A 15 -3.22 12.85 -7.86
N ALA A 16 -3.23 13.28 -9.12
CA ALA A 16 -2.12 13.02 -10.04
C ALA A 16 -0.78 13.55 -9.50
N SER A 17 -0.78 14.76 -8.93
CA SER A 17 0.47 15.35 -8.42
C SER A 17 1.02 14.57 -7.23
N VAL A 18 0.16 14.08 -6.34
CA VAL A 18 0.57 13.26 -5.20
C VAL A 18 1.08 11.91 -5.69
N ARG A 19 0.34 11.28 -6.58
CA ARG A 19 0.71 9.99 -7.16
C ARG A 19 2.06 10.05 -7.87
N GLU A 20 2.26 11.04 -8.73
CA GLU A 20 3.52 11.22 -9.45
C GLU A 20 4.68 11.51 -8.50
N GLY A 21 4.43 12.33 -7.48
CA GLY A 21 5.44 12.64 -6.47
C GLY A 21 5.87 11.40 -5.70
N LEU A 22 4.92 10.55 -5.32
CA LEU A 22 5.21 9.30 -4.61
C LEU A 22 6.02 8.33 -5.48
N VAL A 23 5.66 8.23 -6.76
CA VAL A 23 6.42 7.38 -7.70
C VAL A 23 7.87 7.85 -7.80
N LEU A 24 8.09 9.15 -7.91
CA LEU A 24 9.45 9.70 -7.99
C LEU A 24 10.23 9.50 -6.70
N LEU A 25 9.60 9.79 -5.56
CA LEU A 25 10.28 9.71 -4.27
C LEU A 25 10.63 8.26 -3.90
N LEU A 26 9.69 7.35 -4.07
CA LEU A 26 9.92 5.95 -3.72
C LEU A 26 10.79 5.25 -4.75
N GLY A 27 10.60 5.55 -6.02
CA GLY A 27 11.40 4.96 -7.10
C GLY A 27 12.86 5.35 -7.05
N GLY A 28 13.18 6.48 -6.38
CA GLY A 28 14.57 6.91 -6.19
C GLY A 28 15.27 6.25 -5.01
N LEU A 29 14.56 5.48 -4.19
CA LEU A 29 15.15 4.82 -3.03
C LEU A 29 15.73 3.46 -3.40
N PRO A 30 16.92 3.11 -2.87
CA PRO A 30 17.48 1.79 -3.12
C PRO A 30 16.57 0.71 -2.54
N GLY A 31 16.39 -0.37 -3.28
CA GLY A 31 15.61 -1.50 -2.81
C GLY A 31 14.10 -1.37 -2.96
N ILE A 32 13.63 -0.32 -3.61
CA ILE A 32 12.20 -0.12 -3.91
C ILE A 32 12.01 -0.12 -5.43
N ASP A 33 11.06 -0.91 -5.92
CA ASP A 33 10.70 -0.95 -7.32
C ASP A 33 9.21 -0.65 -7.46
N VAL A 34 8.86 0.53 -7.96
CA VAL A 34 7.46 0.91 -8.18
C VAL A 34 7.01 0.30 -9.51
N VAL A 35 6.17 -0.71 -9.43
CA VAL A 35 5.75 -1.48 -10.60
C VAL A 35 4.46 -0.99 -11.23
N GLY A 36 3.74 -0.11 -10.56
CA GLY A 36 2.52 0.46 -11.13
C GLY A 36 1.97 1.58 -10.28
N ALA A 37 1.16 2.42 -10.90
CA ALA A 37 0.48 3.53 -10.22
C ALA A 37 -0.96 3.60 -10.69
N ALA A 38 -1.89 3.71 -9.77
CA ALA A 38 -3.33 3.69 -10.01
C ALA A 38 -3.99 4.98 -9.55
N ALA A 39 -5.04 5.39 -10.25
CA ALA A 39 -5.81 6.59 -9.92
C ALA A 39 -7.11 6.27 -9.16
N ASP A 40 -7.49 5.02 -9.08
CA ASP A 40 -8.67 4.58 -8.34
C ASP A 40 -8.51 3.13 -7.89
N GLY A 41 -9.48 2.67 -7.10
CA GLY A 41 -9.41 1.33 -6.50
C GLY A 41 -9.52 0.20 -7.51
N GLU A 42 -10.27 0.37 -8.59
CA GLU A 42 -10.38 -0.66 -9.62
C GLU A 42 -9.06 -0.81 -10.38
N GLN A 43 -8.42 0.31 -10.72
CA GLN A 43 -7.10 0.26 -11.32
C GLN A 43 -6.08 -0.39 -10.40
N ALA A 44 -6.17 -0.10 -9.09
CA ALA A 44 -5.28 -0.70 -8.10
C ALA A 44 -5.41 -2.23 -8.08
N LEU A 45 -6.64 -2.73 -8.09
CA LEU A 45 -6.89 -4.18 -8.15
C LEU A 45 -6.32 -4.80 -9.41
N ALA A 46 -6.52 -4.15 -10.55
CA ALA A 46 -6.00 -4.65 -11.83
C ALA A 46 -4.47 -4.73 -11.83
N LEU A 47 -3.80 -3.70 -11.30
CA LEU A 47 -2.34 -3.69 -11.23
C LEU A 47 -1.80 -4.74 -10.26
N VAL A 48 -2.47 -4.97 -9.15
CA VAL A 48 -2.07 -6.01 -8.20
C VAL A 48 -2.21 -7.39 -8.85
N ALA A 49 -3.30 -7.64 -9.55
CA ALA A 49 -3.50 -8.90 -10.25
C ALA A 49 -2.44 -9.12 -11.32
N GLU A 50 -2.07 -8.08 -12.05
CA GLU A 50 -1.09 -8.15 -13.13
C GLU A 50 0.34 -8.34 -12.62
N HIS A 51 0.74 -7.56 -11.62
CA HIS A 51 2.14 -7.48 -11.19
C HIS A 51 2.47 -8.31 -9.96
N GLN A 52 1.47 -8.72 -9.18
CA GLN A 52 1.71 -9.47 -7.94
C GLN A 52 2.77 -8.80 -7.06
N PRO A 53 2.56 -7.53 -6.64
CA PRO A 53 3.57 -6.81 -5.87
C PRO A 53 3.68 -7.35 -4.44
N ASP A 54 4.73 -6.92 -3.75
CA ASP A 54 4.92 -7.26 -2.33
C ASP A 54 4.03 -6.39 -1.43
N ALA A 55 3.80 -5.14 -1.84
CA ALA A 55 3.03 -4.19 -1.05
C ALA A 55 2.32 -3.18 -1.94
N ILE A 56 1.28 -2.57 -1.40
CA ILE A 56 0.59 -1.46 -2.03
C ILE A 56 0.45 -0.30 -1.03
N LEU A 57 0.74 0.90 -1.50
CA LEU A 57 0.48 2.14 -0.77
C LEU A 57 -0.83 2.70 -1.33
N LEU A 58 -1.85 2.81 -0.49
CA LEU A 58 -3.23 2.98 -0.94
C LEU A 58 -3.89 4.16 -0.23
N ASP A 59 -4.27 5.17 -1.02
CA ASP A 59 -5.06 6.30 -0.51
C ASP A 59 -6.47 5.81 -0.12
N LEU A 60 -6.97 6.26 1.02
CA LEU A 60 -8.31 5.87 1.47
C LEU A 60 -9.43 6.54 0.68
N HIS A 61 -9.19 7.73 0.14
CA HIS A 61 -10.22 8.52 -0.53
C HIS A 61 -9.97 8.56 -2.03
N MET A 62 -10.62 7.66 -2.76
CA MET A 62 -10.50 7.56 -4.22
C MET A 62 -11.88 7.38 -4.84
N PRO A 63 -12.08 7.82 -6.10
CA PRO A 63 -13.32 7.57 -6.82
C PRO A 63 -13.42 6.12 -7.30
N VAL A 64 -14.57 5.75 -7.80
CA VAL A 64 -14.92 4.46 -8.41
C VAL A 64 -14.98 3.36 -7.35
N LEU A 65 -13.84 3.02 -6.75
CA LEU A 65 -13.74 2.11 -5.61
C LEU A 65 -12.79 2.77 -4.62
N ASP A 66 -13.28 3.10 -3.43
CA ASP A 66 -12.47 3.81 -2.43
C ASP A 66 -11.44 2.87 -1.79
N GLY A 67 -10.58 3.47 -0.96
CA GLY A 67 -9.47 2.73 -0.34
C GLY A 67 -9.92 1.62 0.60
N ILE A 68 -11.03 1.81 1.31
CA ILE A 68 -11.54 0.77 2.21
C ILE A 68 -12.11 -0.39 1.41
N GLY A 69 -12.90 -0.09 0.38
CA GLY A 69 -13.42 -1.12 -0.52
C GLY A 69 -12.32 -1.88 -1.23
N ALA A 70 -11.30 -1.16 -1.71
CA ALA A 70 -10.13 -1.79 -2.33
C ALA A 70 -9.39 -2.67 -1.33
N THR A 71 -9.22 -2.21 -0.09
CA THR A 71 -8.55 -2.98 0.97
C THR A 71 -9.28 -4.29 1.22
N ARG A 72 -10.59 -4.26 1.34
CA ARG A 72 -11.40 -5.49 1.54
C ARG A 72 -11.19 -6.48 0.40
N ARG A 73 -11.24 -6.01 -0.81
CA ARG A 73 -11.07 -6.87 -1.98
C ARG A 73 -9.65 -7.42 -2.09
N LEU A 74 -8.65 -6.56 -1.85
CA LEU A 74 -7.25 -6.99 -1.88
C LEU A 74 -6.99 -8.04 -0.80
N ALA A 75 -7.50 -7.84 0.41
CA ALA A 75 -7.30 -8.79 1.50
C ALA A 75 -7.94 -10.15 1.20
N ALA A 76 -9.08 -10.14 0.51
CA ALA A 76 -9.77 -11.38 0.13
C ALA A 76 -9.14 -12.08 -1.07
N GLU A 77 -8.75 -11.31 -2.09
CA GLU A 77 -8.31 -11.84 -3.39
C GLU A 77 -6.78 -12.00 -3.48
N HIS A 78 -6.03 -11.19 -2.75
CA HIS A 78 -4.55 -11.18 -2.80
C HIS A 78 -3.97 -11.08 -1.40
N PRO A 79 -4.19 -12.09 -0.53
CA PRO A 79 -3.79 -11.99 0.88
C PRO A 79 -2.28 -11.89 1.11
N GLY A 80 -1.48 -12.22 0.10
CA GLY A 80 -0.02 -12.09 0.17
C GLY A 80 0.50 -10.67 -0.05
N VAL A 81 -0.35 -9.73 -0.46
CA VAL A 81 0.06 -8.35 -0.70
C VAL A 81 -0.16 -7.53 0.56
N ALA A 82 0.89 -6.90 1.07
CA ALA A 82 0.81 -6.06 2.25
C ALA A 82 0.18 -4.71 1.89
N ILE A 83 -0.86 -4.32 2.62
CA ILE A 83 -1.59 -3.09 2.37
C ILE A 83 -1.22 -2.05 3.41
N VAL A 84 -0.66 -0.92 2.96
CA VAL A 84 -0.38 0.24 3.81
C VAL A 84 -1.25 1.38 3.31
N VAL A 85 -2.13 1.89 4.16
CA VAL A 85 -3.04 2.95 3.75
C VAL A 85 -2.45 4.33 4.05
N LEU A 86 -2.74 5.27 3.18
CA LEU A 86 -2.29 6.65 3.29
C LEU A 86 -3.52 7.53 3.49
N THR A 87 -3.51 8.35 4.52
CA THR A 87 -4.67 9.18 4.89
C THR A 87 -4.24 10.58 5.26
N THR A 88 -5.13 11.54 5.07
CA THR A 88 -4.91 12.92 5.48
C THR A 88 -5.02 13.06 7.00
N TYR A 89 -5.95 12.35 7.62
CA TYR A 89 -6.25 12.49 9.06
C TYR A 89 -6.21 11.12 9.74
N ALA A 90 -5.24 10.94 10.63
CA ALA A 90 -5.06 9.68 11.34
C ALA A 90 -6.17 9.40 12.37
N ASP A 91 -6.85 10.43 12.84
CA ASP A 91 -7.95 10.30 13.80
C ASP A 91 -9.31 10.07 13.15
N ASP A 92 -9.36 10.00 11.83
CA ASP A 92 -10.56 9.63 11.09
C ASP A 92 -10.87 8.15 11.34
N GLY A 93 -12.13 7.84 11.60
CA GLY A 93 -12.59 6.45 11.77
C GLY A 93 -12.24 5.55 10.58
N SER A 94 -11.94 6.13 9.43
CA SER A 94 -11.52 5.40 8.23
C SER A 94 -10.27 4.56 8.44
N VAL A 95 -9.34 5.01 9.29
CA VAL A 95 -8.11 4.24 9.60
C VAL A 95 -8.48 2.93 10.28
N ILE A 96 -9.38 3.00 11.27
CA ILE A 96 -9.82 1.81 11.99
C ILE A 96 -10.52 0.85 11.04
N GLU A 97 -11.42 1.37 10.18
CA GLU A 97 -12.10 0.54 9.19
C GLU A 97 -11.11 -0.13 8.24
N ALA A 98 -10.08 0.61 7.79
CA ALA A 98 -9.08 0.07 6.90
C ALA A 98 -8.29 -1.07 7.56
N LEU A 99 -7.90 -0.89 8.82
CA LEU A 99 -7.18 -1.93 9.56
C LEU A 99 -8.07 -3.16 9.76
N GLN A 100 -9.33 -2.98 10.08
CA GLN A 100 -10.29 -4.07 10.19
C GLN A 100 -10.53 -4.78 8.87
N ALA A 101 -10.43 -4.03 7.77
CA ALA A 101 -10.62 -4.59 6.43
C ALA A 101 -9.40 -5.37 5.92
N GLY A 102 -8.25 -5.24 6.58
CA GLY A 102 -7.07 -6.02 6.24
C GLY A 102 -5.80 -5.21 6.01
N ALA A 103 -5.82 -3.88 6.14
CA ALA A 103 -4.61 -3.08 6.05
C ALA A 103 -3.66 -3.45 7.18
N ARG A 104 -2.36 -3.50 6.87
CA ARG A 104 -1.32 -3.84 7.84
C ARG A 104 -0.88 -2.64 8.66
N SER A 105 -0.95 -1.45 8.06
CA SER A 105 -0.46 -0.24 8.69
C SER A 105 -1.09 0.98 8.03
N TYR A 106 -0.90 2.14 8.62
CA TYR A 106 -1.33 3.40 8.02
C TYR A 106 -0.25 4.45 8.18
N LEU A 107 -0.31 5.46 7.32
CA LEU A 107 0.54 6.64 7.37
C LEU A 107 -0.30 7.86 7.06
N THR A 108 0.08 9.01 7.60
CA THR A 108 -0.50 10.28 7.18
C THR A 108 0.24 10.81 5.95
N LYS A 109 -0.40 11.68 5.20
CA LYS A 109 0.16 12.18 3.93
C LYS A 109 1.37 13.10 4.14
N ASP A 110 1.69 13.48 5.37
CA ASP A 110 2.90 14.24 5.71
C ASP A 110 4.11 13.37 6.00
N ALA A 111 3.97 12.05 5.95
CA ALA A 111 5.10 11.14 6.15
C ALA A 111 6.15 11.35 5.05
N ASP A 112 7.42 11.33 5.44
CA ASP A 112 8.50 11.45 4.45
C ASP A 112 8.75 10.11 3.74
N ARG A 113 9.54 10.16 2.65
CA ARG A 113 9.80 8.96 1.85
C ARG A 113 10.45 7.82 2.64
N THR A 114 11.30 8.16 3.60
CA THR A 114 11.97 7.15 4.43
C THR A 114 10.96 6.44 5.33
N GLU A 115 10.06 7.19 5.94
CA GLU A 115 8.97 6.62 6.75
C GLU A 115 8.05 5.72 5.92
N ILE A 116 7.70 6.17 4.72
CA ILE A 116 6.84 5.41 3.82
C ILE A 116 7.52 4.11 3.41
N ALA A 117 8.78 4.19 2.99
CA ALA A 117 9.54 3.01 2.60
C ALA A 117 9.68 2.01 3.75
N GLN A 118 9.95 2.51 4.96
CA GLN A 118 10.07 1.66 6.13
C GLN A 118 8.76 0.97 6.47
N ALA A 119 7.64 1.68 6.38
CA ALA A 119 6.34 1.10 6.63
C ALA A 119 6.00 0.00 5.63
N LEU A 120 6.32 0.22 4.36
CA LEU A 120 6.11 -0.77 3.30
C LEU A 120 6.96 -2.03 3.53
N ARG A 121 8.24 -1.85 3.88
CA ARG A 121 9.14 -2.97 4.16
C ARG A 121 8.67 -3.76 5.38
N THR A 122 8.29 -3.07 6.44
CA THR A 122 7.82 -3.71 7.66
C THR A 122 6.52 -4.48 7.42
N ALA A 123 5.58 -3.88 6.68
CA ALA A 123 4.32 -4.53 6.36
C ALA A 123 4.52 -5.78 5.49
N ALA A 124 5.42 -5.71 4.52
CA ALA A 124 5.73 -6.85 3.66
C ALA A 124 6.36 -7.99 4.45
N LYS A 125 7.25 -7.68 5.39
CA LYS A 125 7.84 -8.68 6.29
C LYS A 125 6.78 -9.32 7.18
N ALA A 126 5.88 -8.49 7.75
CA ALA A 126 4.81 -9.00 8.60
C ALA A 126 3.90 -9.95 7.83
N THR A 127 3.65 -9.67 6.55
CA THR A 127 2.89 -10.57 5.68
C THR A 127 3.61 -11.90 5.53
N GLY A 128 4.92 -11.87 5.27
CA GLY A 128 5.72 -13.08 5.12
C GLY A 128 5.86 -13.87 6.40
N SER A 129 5.80 -13.21 7.56
CA SER A 129 5.95 -13.84 8.87
C SER A 129 4.63 -13.93 9.63
N ALA A 130 3.50 -13.80 8.95
CA ALA A 130 2.18 -13.84 9.58
C ALA A 130 1.94 -15.12 10.37
N LEU A 131 2.55 -16.21 9.95
CA LEU A 131 2.44 -17.50 10.63
C LEU A 131 3.10 -17.51 12.01
N ALA A 132 3.99 -16.57 12.27
CA ALA A 132 4.66 -16.47 13.56
C ALA A 132 3.83 -15.73 14.60
N TRP A 133 2.76 -15.11 14.20
CA TRP A 133 1.92 -14.38 15.14
C TRP A 133 1.21 -15.36 16.07
N PRO A 134 1.29 -15.12 17.36
CA PRO A 134 0.45 -15.90 18.27
C PRO A 134 -1.00 -15.58 17.95
N ALA A 135 -1.76 -16.58 17.88
CA ALA A 135 -3.17 -16.42 17.56
C ALA A 135 -3.88 -15.55 18.60
#